data_337290ff262a9e826c419500f13445c0
#
_entry.id   337290ff262a9e826c419500f13445c0
#
_cell.length_a   1.000
_cell.length_b   1.000
_cell.length_c   1.000
_cell.angle_alpha   90.00
_cell.angle_beta   90.00
_cell.angle_gamma   90.00
#
_symmetry.space_group_name_H-M   'P 1'
#
loop_
_entity.id
_entity.type
_entity.pdbx_description
1 polymer ?
#
loop_
_entity_poly.entity_id
_entity_poly.type
_entity_poly.pdbx_seq_one_letter_code
_entity_poly.pdbx_strand_id
1 'polypeptide(L)'
;MGNRRLDFAVLLMGSCLLASQGGQAFAAEFYQTSTPGASTDIRAAELPPEAGFYAVGGSWGSWRNSLRDNSGNSMFPDTSERLFQGQLGGLYVYDGEIFGGRVASSLVFVYGEHDLTITKTTPANLSSKNTGWFDAYSDIFFWSKSWYEGPPPGAPGQPKPAADFIPPMPVGFTLGLGVGVTIPMGLFDNEKVGNPGFSNWVLSPNIAMTYRTRPILLEGTEFSTRIFYNHNFDRDDSTGGYTYRDGDYLSADFAVTERYNRYQLGLAGNVKWQVQDDDGSPANPATDGRRHKSIRLGPIVAVDFPSQRATVTIKYLTDVYNRNSFKGDYLQVNFIKKLW
;
A
#
# COMPACT_ATOMS: atom_id res chain seq x y z
N MET A 1 43.45 -0.04 -42.59
CA MET A 1 42.02 0.14 -42.96
C MET A 1 41.20 -0.84 -42.15
N GLY A 2 40.55 -0.40 -41.15
CA GLY A 2 39.69 -1.25 -40.28
C GLY A 2 39.44 -0.56 -38.98
N ASN A 3 38.23 -0.52 -38.54
CA ASN A 3 37.68 -0.08 -37.22
C ASN A 3 37.20 1.37 -37.12
N ARG A 4 36.24 1.74 -37.96
CA ARG A 4 35.36 2.90 -37.72
C ARG A 4 33.85 2.59 -37.80
N ARG A 5 33.45 1.31 -37.75
CA ARG A 5 32.03 0.93 -37.87
C ARG A 5 31.36 0.45 -36.55
N LEU A 6 32.14 0.26 -35.47
CA LEU A 6 31.56 -0.16 -34.18
C LEU A 6 31.12 1.00 -33.28
N ASP A 7 31.73 2.18 -33.45
CA ASP A 7 31.44 3.32 -32.57
C ASP A 7 30.12 4.04 -32.91
N PHE A 8 29.57 3.82 -34.11
CA PHE A 8 28.34 4.45 -34.57
C PHE A 8 27.08 3.70 -34.10
N ALA A 9 27.16 2.40 -33.85
CA ALA A 9 26.01 1.61 -33.35
C ALA A 9 25.76 1.79 -31.85
N VAL A 10 26.83 2.01 -31.09
CA VAL A 10 26.71 2.26 -29.63
C VAL A 10 26.18 3.69 -29.37
N LEU A 11 26.52 4.65 -30.24
CA LEU A 11 25.98 6.02 -30.13
C LEU A 11 24.52 6.11 -30.59
N LEU A 12 24.06 5.26 -31.50
CA LEU A 12 22.65 5.24 -31.93
C LEU A 12 21.72 4.56 -30.92
N MET A 13 22.18 3.58 -30.16
CA MET A 13 21.37 2.99 -29.07
C MET A 13 21.28 3.91 -27.85
N GLY A 14 22.27 4.79 -27.62
CA GLY A 14 22.20 5.81 -26.59
C GLY A 14 21.33 7.01 -26.96
N SER A 15 21.14 7.27 -28.26
CA SER A 15 20.41 8.45 -28.75
C SER A 15 18.92 8.20 -28.99
N CYS A 16 18.47 6.95 -29.16
CA CYS A 16 17.04 6.63 -29.28
C CYS A 16 16.28 6.71 -27.94
N LEU A 17 16.99 6.71 -26.80
CA LEU A 17 16.39 6.93 -25.48
C LEU A 17 16.18 8.42 -25.16
N LEU A 18 16.58 9.35 -26.02
CA LEU A 18 16.60 10.78 -25.76
C LEU A 18 15.76 11.63 -26.72
N ALA A 19 15.04 11.03 -27.67
CA ALA A 19 14.38 11.77 -28.74
C ALA A 19 12.85 11.89 -28.66
N SER A 20 12.20 11.39 -27.62
CA SER A 20 10.77 11.65 -27.38
C SER A 20 10.63 12.68 -26.25
N GLN A 21 10.63 13.97 -26.61
CA GLN A 21 10.26 15.07 -25.75
C GLN A 21 8.73 15.19 -25.63
N GLY A 22 8.05 14.10 -25.29
CA GLY A 22 6.75 14.14 -24.67
C GLY A 22 6.98 13.74 -23.21
N GLY A 23 6.41 14.43 -22.24
CA GLY A 23 6.53 14.08 -20.83
C GLY A 23 6.11 12.63 -20.63
N GLN A 24 7.08 11.72 -20.51
CA GLN A 24 6.80 10.31 -20.27
C GLN A 24 6.27 10.20 -18.84
N ALA A 25 5.03 9.83 -18.69
CA ALA A 25 4.56 9.25 -17.45
C ALA A 25 5.41 8.00 -17.23
N PHE A 26 6.31 8.04 -16.26
CA PHE A 26 7.03 6.86 -15.83
C PHE A 26 6.02 5.97 -15.13
N ALA A 27 5.64 4.90 -15.77
CA ALA A 27 4.76 3.88 -15.24
C ALA A 27 5.42 3.07 -14.12
N ALA A 28 4.89 1.91 -13.79
CA ALA A 28 5.29 1.07 -12.67
C ALA A 28 6.79 0.78 -12.57
N GLU A 29 7.57 0.98 -13.62
CA GLU A 29 9.03 0.87 -13.58
C GLU A 29 9.69 1.75 -12.51
N PHE A 30 9.05 2.86 -12.12
CA PHE A 30 9.56 3.76 -11.09
C PHE A 30 8.50 4.12 -10.04
N TYR A 31 7.23 3.92 -10.37
CA TYR A 31 6.07 4.20 -9.54
C TYR A 31 5.31 2.93 -9.21
N GLN A 32 4.76 2.90 -8.04
CA GLN A 32 3.78 1.88 -7.67
C GLN A 32 2.42 2.40 -8.03
N THR A 33 1.65 1.60 -8.74
CA THR A 33 0.20 1.78 -8.76
C THR A 33 -0.34 1.89 -7.34
N SER A 34 -1.48 2.57 -7.17
CA SER A 34 -2.19 2.69 -5.91
C SER A 34 -2.63 1.31 -5.41
N THR A 35 -1.70 0.51 -4.95
CA THR A 35 -2.04 -0.77 -4.35
C THR A 35 -2.38 -0.56 -2.88
N PRO A 36 -3.44 -1.20 -2.37
CA PRO A 36 -3.65 -1.25 -0.93
C PRO A 36 -2.41 -1.90 -0.31
N GLY A 37 -2.10 -1.52 0.84
CA GLY A 37 -0.95 -2.02 1.56
C GLY A 37 -0.38 -0.91 2.43
N ALA A 38 0.39 -1.31 3.41
CA ALA A 38 0.89 -0.46 4.46
C ALA A 38 -0.17 0.08 5.44
N SER A 39 -1.40 -0.45 5.44
CA SER A 39 -2.48 -0.06 6.38
C SER A 39 -3.17 -1.22 7.07
N THR A 40 -2.81 -2.47 6.76
CA THR A 40 -3.51 -3.68 7.18
C THR A 40 -2.60 -4.69 7.87
N ASP A 41 -1.77 -4.20 8.77
CA ASP A 41 -0.73 -4.99 9.43
C ASP A 41 -1.16 -5.55 10.80
N ILE A 42 -1.71 -4.74 11.71
CA ILE A 42 -2.23 -5.20 12.99
C ILE A 42 -3.69 -5.66 12.81
N ARG A 43 -4.04 -6.84 13.36
CA ARG A 43 -5.41 -7.40 13.28
C ARG A 43 -5.90 -7.52 11.83
N ALA A 44 -5.01 -7.83 10.91
CA ALA A 44 -5.25 -7.77 9.47
C ALA A 44 -6.48 -8.58 9.00
N ALA A 45 -6.77 -9.70 9.67
CA ALA A 45 -7.90 -10.57 9.36
C ALA A 45 -9.17 -10.22 10.14
N GLU A 46 -9.10 -9.33 11.13
CA GLU A 46 -10.20 -9.09 12.06
C GLU A 46 -11.05 -7.91 11.67
N LEU A 47 -12.35 -8.09 11.73
CA LEU A 47 -13.32 -7.01 11.69
C LEU A 47 -13.59 -6.45 13.08
N PRO A 48 -13.92 -5.15 13.21
CA PRO A 48 -14.41 -4.60 14.45
C PRO A 48 -15.52 -5.46 15.08
N PRO A 49 -15.58 -5.59 16.41
CA PRO A 49 -16.42 -6.59 17.07
C PRO A 49 -17.93 -6.36 16.89
N GLU A 50 -18.37 -5.15 16.64
CA GLU A 50 -19.78 -4.81 16.51
C GLU A 50 -20.14 -4.51 15.05
N ALA A 51 -21.35 -4.86 14.62
CA ALA A 51 -21.91 -4.40 13.36
C ALA A 51 -22.12 -2.88 13.38
N GLY A 52 -22.14 -2.26 12.20
CA GLY A 52 -22.39 -0.85 12.04
C GLY A 52 -21.34 -0.11 11.21
N PHE A 53 -21.39 1.20 11.27
CA PHE A 53 -20.53 2.06 10.48
C PHE A 53 -19.36 2.61 11.31
N TYR A 54 -18.18 2.52 10.72
CA TYR A 54 -16.94 3.02 11.27
C TYR A 54 -16.33 4.07 10.34
N ALA A 55 -15.91 5.20 10.90
CA ALA A 55 -15.02 6.11 10.21
C ALA A 55 -13.61 5.52 10.23
N VAL A 56 -12.96 5.53 9.09
CA VAL A 56 -11.55 5.14 8.92
C VAL A 56 -10.80 6.29 8.27
N GLY A 57 -9.56 6.51 8.66
CA GLY A 57 -8.79 7.57 8.07
C GLY A 57 -7.39 7.67 8.65
N GLY A 58 -6.67 8.71 8.22
CA GLY A 58 -5.31 8.94 8.67
C GLY A 58 -4.51 9.83 7.75
N SER A 59 -3.22 9.78 7.92
CA SER A 59 -2.25 10.47 7.08
C SER A 59 -1.03 9.60 6.82
N TRP A 60 -0.42 9.84 5.69
CA TRP A 60 0.81 9.18 5.27
C TRP A 60 1.77 10.21 4.71
N GLY A 61 3.01 10.17 5.18
CA GLY A 61 4.14 10.90 4.62
C GLY A 61 5.24 9.95 4.18
N SER A 62 5.88 10.22 3.04
CA SER A 62 7.10 9.54 2.62
C SER A 62 8.15 10.51 2.12
N TRP A 63 9.40 10.18 2.43
CA TRP A 63 10.59 10.95 2.05
C TRP A 63 11.56 9.98 1.39
N ARG A 64 11.63 10.01 0.07
CA ARG A 64 12.45 9.11 -0.73
C ARG A 64 13.50 9.92 -1.47
N ASN A 65 14.76 9.58 -1.30
CA ASN A 65 15.90 10.37 -1.76
C ASN A 65 16.82 9.62 -2.74
N SER A 66 16.38 8.48 -3.24
CA SER A 66 17.16 7.70 -4.19
C SER A 66 16.25 6.85 -5.06
N LEU A 67 16.43 6.94 -6.38
CA LEU A 67 15.85 6.02 -7.34
C LEU A 67 16.83 4.88 -7.58
N ARG A 68 16.36 3.63 -7.43
CA ARG A 68 17.17 2.42 -7.53
C ARG A 68 16.96 1.73 -8.88
N ASP A 69 18.05 1.18 -9.42
CA ASP A 69 18.04 0.33 -10.62
C ASP A 69 17.70 -1.13 -10.30
N ASN A 70 17.75 -2.00 -11.31
CA ASN A 70 17.49 -3.44 -11.18
C ASN A 70 18.51 -4.16 -10.27
N SER A 71 19.70 -3.60 -10.07
CA SER A 71 20.72 -4.11 -9.17
C SER A 71 20.65 -3.52 -7.76
N GLY A 72 19.79 -2.51 -7.56
CA GLY A 72 19.65 -1.78 -6.31
C GLY A 72 20.64 -0.62 -6.14
N ASN A 73 21.36 -0.23 -7.20
CA ASN A 73 22.24 0.94 -7.21
C ASN A 73 21.44 2.22 -7.41
N SER A 74 21.96 3.36 -6.97
CA SER A 74 21.36 4.67 -7.26
C SER A 74 21.51 5.01 -8.73
N MET A 75 20.40 5.35 -9.41
CA MET A 75 20.40 5.68 -10.83
C MET A 75 20.80 7.13 -11.11
N PHE A 76 20.31 8.06 -10.30
CA PHE A 76 20.52 9.49 -10.51
C PHE A 76 20.93 10.16 -9.20
N PRO A 77 21.91 11.07 -9.24
CA PRO A 77 22.23 11.91 -8.09
C PRO A 77 21.05 12.85 -7.80
N ASP A 78 20.92 13.28 -6.57
CA ASP A 78 19.99 14.33 -6.12
C ASP A 78 18.52 14.12 -6.52
N THR A 79 18.09 12.84 -6.60
CA THR A 79 16.70 12.48 -6.80
C THR A 79 15.95 12.58 -5.48
N SER A 80 14.81 13.25 -5.48
CA SER A 80 13.94 13.34 -4.31
C SER A 80 12.48 13.13 -4.68
N GLU A 81 11.77 12.42 -3.81
CA GLU A 81 10.33 12.27 -3.88
C GLU A 81 9.75 12.47 -2.48
N ARG A 82 8.77 13.33 -2.39
CA ARG A 82 8.00 13.59 -1.19
C ARG A 82 6.53 13.38 -1.47
N LEU A 83 5.90 12.59 -0.63
CA LEU A 83 4.49 12.32 -0.72
C LEU A 83 3.85 12.63 0.63
N PHE A 84 2.81 13.41 0.63
CA PHE A 84 1.99 13.63 1.81
C PHE A 84 0.52 13.43 1.46
N GLN A 85 -0.15 12.52 2.15
CA GLN A 85 -1.53 12.16 1.89
C GLN A 85 -2.35 12.16 3.18
N GLY A 86 -3.55 12.71 3.09
CA GLY A 86 -4.63 12.47 4.04
C GLY A 86 -5.63 11.49 3.45
N GLN A 87 -6.15 10.59 4.26
CA GLN A 87 -7.16 9.61 3.86
C GLN A 87 -8.37 9.65 4.80
N LEU A 88 -9.56 9.51 4.23
CA LEU A 88 -10.81 9.45 4.97
C LEU A 88 -11.82 8.58 4.25
N GLY A 89 -12.53 7.76 5.01
CA GLY A 89 -13.52 6.86 4.45
C GLY A 89 -14.39 6.20 5.49
N GLY A 90 -15.09 5.18 5.05
CA GLY A 90 -15.98 4.38 5.87
C GLY A 90 -15.74 2.89 5.72
N LEU A 91 -15.94 2.18 6.80
CA LEU A 91 -16.06 0.73 6.86
C LEU A 91 -17.45 0.39 7.42
N TYR A 92 -18.21 -0.40 6.70
CA TYR A 92 -19.49 -0.92 7.18
C TYR A 92 -19.37 -2.41 7.45
N VAL A 93 -19.58 -2.79 8.70
CA VAL A 93 -19.63 -4.18 9.14
C VAL A 93 -21.09 -4.59 9.17
N TYR A 94 -21.45 -5.57 8.33
CA TYR A 94 -22.81 -6.07 8.20
C TYR A 94 -23.23 -6.84 9.45
N ASP A 95 -24.52 -6.77 9.75
CA ASP A 95 -25.12 -7.63 10.76
C ASP A 95 -25.31 -9.06 10.23
N GLY A 96 -25.13 -10.05 11.11
CA GLY A 96 -25.20 -11.46 10.76
C GLY A 96 -23.87 -12.05 10.26
N GLU A 97 -23.94 -13.34 9.90
CA GLU A 97 -22.78 -14.13 9.49
C GLU A 97 -23.06 -14.90 8.20
N ILE A 98 -22.03 -15.05 7.37
CA ILE A 98 -22.03 -15.89 6.17
C ILE A 98 -20.98 -16.98 6.40
N PHE A 99 -21.38 -18.25 6.33
CA PHE A 99 -20.51 -19.42 6.63
C PHE A 99 -19.80 -19.35 7.98
N GLY A 100 -20.47 -18.72 8.98
CA GLY A 100 -19.94 -18.52 10.33
C GLY A 100 -18.81 -17.48 10.39
N GLY A 101 -18.73 -16.60 9.44
CA GLY A 101 -17.85 -15.44 9.42
C GLY A 101 -18.63 -14.16 9.16
N ARG A 102 -18.09 -13.05 9.60
CA ARG A 102 -18.67 -11.70 9.45
C ARG A 102 -18.19 -11.06 8.16
N VAL A 103 -18.97 -10.13 7.64
CA VAL A 103 -18.68 -9.47 6.35
C VAL A 103 -18.63 -7.96 6.57
N ALA A 104 -17.78 -7.30 5.80
CA ALA A 104 -17.68 -5.84 5.74
C ALA A 104 -17.36 -5.35 4.33
N SER A 105 -17.70 -4.09 4.08
CA SER A 105 -17.25 -3.33 2.91
C SER A 105 -16.68 -1.99 3.34
N SER A 106 -15.73 -1.46 2.59
CA SER A 106 -15.10 -0.17 2.88
C SER A 106 -14.93 0.68 1.63
N LEU A 107 -14.84 1.99 1.83
CA LEU A 107 -14.45 2.94 0.77
C LEU A 107 -13.62 4.04 1.42
N VAL A 108 -12.44 4.29 0.85
CA VAL A 108 -11.49 5.29 1.35
C VAL A 108 -11.07 6.21 0.21
N PHE A 109 -11.19 7.50 0.45
CA PHE A 109 -10.74 8.57 -0.42
C PHE A 109 -9.41 9.11 0.09
N VAL A 110 -8.55 9.51 -0.84
CA VAL A 110 -7.20 10.00 -0.55
C VAL A 110 -6.96 11.32 -1.25
N TYR A 111 -6.47 12.31 -0.53
CA TYR A 111 -6.11 13.63 -1.06
C TYR A 111 -4.74 14.04 -0.54
N GLY A 112 -3.93 14.68 -1.37
CA GLY A 112 -2.59 15.07 -0.90
C GLY A 112 -1.74 15.72 -1.97
N GLU A 113 -0.44 15.70 -1.69
CA GLU A 113 0.60 16.30 -2.50
C GLU A 113 1.66 15.26 -2.88
N HIS A 114 2.07 15.30 -4.13
CA HIS A 114 3.19 14.54 -4.66
C HIS A 114 4.21 15.50 -5.29
N ASP A 115 5.38 15.58 -4.70
CA ASP A 115 6.51 16.41 -5.13
C ASP A 115 7.65 15.48 -5.56
N LEU A 116 8.01 15.52 -6.82
CA LEU A 116 9.03 14.68 -7.42
C LEU A 116 10.06 15.51 -8.17
N THR A 117 11.33 15.21 -7.91
CA THR A 117 12.47 15.75 -8.67
C THR A 117 13.42 14.60 -9.01
N ILE A 118 13.71 14.44 -10.30
CA ILE A 118 14.73 13.53 -10.82
C ILE A 118 15.79 14.36 -11.52
N THR A 119 16.98 14.44 -10.94
CA THR A 119 18.09 15.18 -11.51
C THR A 119 18.82 14.31 -12.52
N LYS A 120 18.70 14.67 -13.79
CA LYS A 120 19.45 14.04 -14.89
C LYS A 120 20.64 14.91 -15.26
N THR A 121 21.74 14.26 -15.65
CA THR A 121 22.94 14.99 -16.12
C THR A 121 22.76 15.64 -17.47
N THR A 122 21.78 15.24 -18.29
CA THR A 122 21.38 15.79 -19.59
C THR A 122 20.07 15.21 -20.08
N PRO A 123 19.16 15.92 -20.81
CA PRO A 123 19.25 17.35 -21.12
C PRO A 123 18.52 18.26 -20.11
N ALA A 124 17.65 17.75 -19.21
CA ALA A 124 16.97 18.57 -18.23
C ALA A 124 16.50 17.74 -17.01
N ASN A 125 16.46 18.36 -15.85
CA ASN A 125 15.82 17.80 -14.67
C ASN A 125 14.32 17.64 -14.92
N LEU A 126 13.76 16.53 -14.43
CA LEU A 126 12.32 16.34 -14.37
C LEU A 126 11.85 16.72 -12.97
N SER A 127 10.96 17.68 -12.88
CA SER A 127 10.40 18.10 -11.58
C SER A 127 8.93 18.44 -11.75
N SER A 128 8.12 17.95 -10.83
CA SER A 128 6.73 18.35 -10.72
C SER A 128 6.24 18.27 -9.28
N LYS A 129 5.34 19.19 -8.94
CA LYS A 129 4.63 19.20 -7.68
C LYS A 129 3.14 19.25 -7.99
N ASN A 130 2.42 18.21 -7.62
CA ASN A 130 1.00 18.07 -7.90
C ASN A 130 0.24 17.87 -6.59
N THR A 131 -0.87 18.59 -6.45
CA THR A 131 -1.79 18.47 -5.31
C THR A 131 -3.17 18.10 -5.84
N GLY A 132 -3.80 17.09 -5.29
CA GLY A 132 -5.11 16.66 -5.76
C GLY A 132 -5.58 15.36 -5.11
N TRP A 133 -6.66 14.82 -5.69
CA TRP A 133 -7.15 13.50 -5.33
C TRP A 133 -6.20 12.43 -5.85
N PHE A 134 -5.96 11.43 -5.02
CA PHE A 134 -5.39 10.15 -5.38
C PHE A 134 -6.51 9.17 -5.72
N ASP A 135 -6.14 8.01 -6.25
CA ASP A 135 -7.10 6.96 -6.51
C ASP A 135 -7.73 6.47 -5.20
N ALA A 136 -9.05 6.25 -5.24
CA ALA A 136 -9.76 5.71 -4.10
C ALA A 136 -9.59 4.19 -4.00
N TYR A 137 -9.74 3.64 -2.80
CA TYR A 137 -9.74 2.20 -2.57
C TYR A 137 -11.01 1.74 -1.87
N SER A 138 -11.52 0.60 -2.30
CA SER A 138 -12.66 -0.08 -1.68
C SER A 138 -12.37 -1.56 -1.48
N ASP A 139 -12.52 -2.07 -0.26
CA ASP A 139 -12.86 -3.49 -0.09
C ASP A 139 -14.35 -3.64 -0.42
N ILE A 140 -14.66 -4.14 -1.61
CA ILE A 140 -16.06 -4.40 -2.00
C ILE A 140 -16.65 -5.43 -1.07
N PHE A 141 -15.86 -6.43 -0.71
CA PHE A 141 -16.21 -7.53 0.14
C PHE A 141 -14.99 -7.97 0.96
N PHE A 142 -15.17 -8.09 2.25
CA PHE A 142 -14.19 -8.71 3.15
C PHE A 142 -14.92 -9.59 4.15
N TRP A 143 -14.65 -10.88 4.11
CA TRP A 143 -15.17 -11.89 5.03
C TRP A 143 -14.10 -12.24 6.06
N SER A 144 -14.50 -12.40 7.33
CA SER A 144 -13.61 -12.67 8.46
C SER A 144 -14.23 -13.70 9.40
N LYS A 145 -13.47 -14.75 9.71
CA LYS A 145 -13.88 -15.79 10.65
C LYS A 145 -12.76 -16.09 11.63
N SER A 146 -13.13 -16.13 12.91
CA SER A 146 -12.22 -16.40 14.01
C SER A 146 -12.50 -17.71 14.70
N TRP A 147 -11.45 -18.37 15.14
CA TRP A 147 -11.47 -19.57 15.98
C TRP A 147 -10.62 -19.27 17.22
N TYR A 148 -11.30 -18.96 18.34
CA TYR A 148 -10.65 -18.61 19.59
C TYR A 148 -10.66 -19.77 20.59
N GLU A 149 -9.65 -19.81 21.47
CA GLU A 149 -9.67 -20.64 22.67
C GLU A 149 -10.63 -19.98 23.69
N GLY A 150 -11.77 -20.61 23.93
CA GLY A 150 -12.81 -20.09 24.82
C GLY A 150 -13.84 -19.19 24.12
N PRO A 151 -14.81 -18.68 24.86
CA PRO A 151 -15.85 -17.82 24.30
C PRO A 151 -15.26 -16.49 23.83
N PRO A 152 -15.68 -15.95 22.68
CA PRO A 152 -15.22 -14.67 22.20
C PRO A 152 -15.58 -13.55 23.21
N PRO A 153 -14.79 -12.49 23.27
CA PRO A 153 -15.10 -11.34 24.12
C PRO A 153 -16.49 -10.77 23.80
N GLY A 154 -17.33 -10.60 24.84
CA GLY A 154 -18.70 -10.11 24.66
C GLY A 154 -19.73 -11.17 24.26
N ALA A 155 -19.39 -12.46 24.35
CA ALA A 155 -20.34 -13.54 24.11
C ALA A 155 -21.59 -13.45 25.01
N PRO A 156 -22.77 -13.93 24.58
CA PRO A 156 -23.98 -13.94 25.38
C PRO A 156 -23.75 -14.61 26.74
N GLY A 157 -24.22 -13.96 27.82
CA GLY A 157 -24.05 -14.44 29.19
C GLY A 157 -22.79 -13.94 29.91
N GLN A 158 -21.91 -13.22 29.24
CA GLN A 158 -20.81 -12.52 29.92
C GLN A 158 -21.28 -11.15 30.47
N PRO A 159 -20.77 -10.72 31.65
CA PRO A 159 -21.03 -9.37 32.17
C PRO A 159 -20.56 -8.34 31.13
N LYS A 160 -21.37 -7.32 30.89
CA LYS A 160 -20.94 -6.20 30.04
C LYS A 160 -19.72 -5.53 30.69
N PRO A 161 -18.56 -5.49 30.03
CA PRO A 161 -17.36 -4.90 30.60
C PRO A 161 -17.56 -3.40 30.86
N ALA A 162 -16.84 -2.87 31.85
CA ALA A 162 -16.79 -1.42 32.05
C ALA A 162 -16.32 -0.70 30.78
N ALA A 163 -16.74 0.55 30.61
CA ALA A 163 -16.47 1.31 29.37
C ALA A 163 -14.98 1.41 29.02
N ASP A 164 -14.11 1.44 30.03
CA ASP A 164 -12.65 1.52 29.86
C ASP A 164 -11.93 0.16 30.03
N PHE A 165 -12.71 -0.92 30.18
CA PHE A 165 -12.13 -2.24 30.32
C PHE A 165 -11.50 -2.69 29.00
N ILE A 166 -10.26 -3.13 29.05
CA ILE A 166 -9.54 -3.72 27.93
C ILE A 166 -9.52 -5.22 28.15
N PRO A 167 -10.27 -6.00 27.34
CA PRO A 167 -10.27 -7.43 27.49
C PRO A 167 -8.89 -8.01 27.13
N PRO A 168 -8.48 -9.11 27.76
CA PRO A 168 -7.31 -9.86 27.31
C PRO A 168 -7.45 -10.20 25.82
N MET A 169 -6.32 -10.25 25.12
CA MET A 169 -6.31 -10.70 23.73
C MET A 169 -6.76 -12.18 23.68
N PRO A 170 -7.81 -12.50 22.91
CA PRO A 170 -8.22 -13.90 22.76
C PRO A 170 -7.15 -14.67 21.99
N VAL A 171 -6.72 -15.81 22.55
CA VAL A 171 -5.80 -16.73 21.86
C VAL A 171 -6.56 -17.43 20.72
N GLY A 172 -5.96 -17.54 19.54
CA GLY A 172 -6.61 -18.21 18.43
C GLY A 172 -6.18 -17.68 17.07
N PHE A 173 -6.91 -18.10 16.07
CA PHE A 173 -6.63 -17.79 14.66
C PHE A 173 -7.83 -17.12 14.01
N THR A 174 -7.58 -16.11 13.19
CA THR A 174 -8.59 -15.46 12.34
C THR A 174 -8.14 -15.51 10.90
N LEU A 175 -9.04 -15.91 10.01
CA LEU A 175 -8.87 -15.89 8.56
C LEU A 175 -9.77 -14.81 7.96
N GLY A 176 -9.21 -13.99 7.09
CA GLY A 176 -9.92 -13.04 6.27
C GLY A 176 -9.78 -13.37 4.78
N LEU A 177 -10.85 -13.18 4.02
CA LEU A 177 -10.85 -13.29 2.55
C LEU A 177 -11.54 -12.05 1.99
N GLY A 178 -10.93 -11.40 1.00
CA GLY A 178 -11.46 -10.16 0.46
C GLY A 178 -11.24 -9.98 -1.02
N VAL A 179 -12.02 -9.07 -1.57
CA VAL A 179 -11.86 -8.51 -2.92
C VAL A 179 -11.90 -7.01 -2.81
N GLY A 180 -10.80 -6.37 -3.17
CA GLY A 180 -10.69 -4.92 -3.22
C GLY A 180 -10.56 -4.40 -4.64
N VAL A 181 -10.85 -3.13 -4.81
CA VAL A 181 -10.63 -2.40 -6.06
C VAL A 181 -10.02 -1.04 -5.80
N THR A 182 -9.07 -0.65 -6.63
CA THR A 182 -8.63 0.73 -6.76
C THR A 182 -9.44 1.40 -7.87
N ILE A 183 -10.02 2.54 -7.56
CA ILE A 183 -10.91 3.31 -8.45
C ILE A 183 -10.11 4.49 -8.99
N PRO A 184 -9.90 4.61 -10.31
CA PRO A 184 -9.07 5.65 -10.92
C PRO A 184 -9.80 7.01 -10.94
N MET A 185 -9.84 7.68 -9.80
CA MET A 185 -10.41 9.01 -9.66
C MET A 185 -9.36 10.08 -9.36
N GLY A 186 -8.11 9.66 -9.25
CA GLY A 186 -6.99 10.54 -8.95
C GLY A 186 -6.63 11.46 -10.12
N LEU A 187 -5.98 12.57 -9.78
CA LEU A 187 -5.45 13.48 -10.77
C LEU A 187 -4.31 12.81 -11.55
N PHE A 188 -4.50 12.68 -12.85
CA PHE A 188 -3.51 12.10 -13.76
C PHE A 188 -3.31 13.01 -14.98
N ASP A 189 -2.04 13.26 -15.33
CA ASP A 189 -1.63 14.09 -16.45
C ASP A 189 -0.39 13.43 -17.09
N ASN A 190 -0.51 12.95 -18.31
CA ASN A 190 0.56 12.24 -19.01
C ASN A 190 1.80 13.10 -19.28
N GLU A 191 1.67 14.42 -19.23
CA GLU A 191 2.79 15.35 -19.45
C GLU A 191 3.60 15.59 -18.17
N LYS A 192 3.11 15.12 -17.00
CA LYS A 192 3.74 15.33 -15.70
C LYS A 192 4.34 14.08 -15.13
N VAL A 193 5.46 14.24 -14.46
CA VAL A 193 6.00 13.24 -13.54
C VAL A 193 5.36 13.43 -12.16
N GLY A 194 5.17 12.37 -11.38
CA GLY A 194 4.64 12.51 -10.03
C GLY A 194 3.14 12.83 -9.98
N ASN A 195 2.35 12.02 -10.67
CA ASN A 195 0.90 12.12 -10.58
C ASN A 195 0.36 11.58 -9.25
N PRO A 196 -0.69 12.20 -8.67
CA PRO A 196 -1.44 11.62 -7.57
C PRO A 196 -2.18 10.33 -7.95
N GLY A 197 -2.84 10.28 -9.10
CA GLY A 197 -3.52 9.09 -9.62
C GLY A 197 -2.73 8.36 -10.68
N PHE A 198 -3.18 7.15 -11.02
CA PHE A 198 -2.55 6.29 -12.04
C PHE A 198 -3.45 6.01 -13.25
N SER A 199 -4.70 6.47 -13.19
CA SER A 199 -5.67 6.36 -14.29
C SER A 199 -6.00 4.94 -14.73
N ASN A 200 -5.77 3.93 -13.88
CA ASN A 200 -6.14 2.54 -14.14
C ASN A 200 -6.91 1.92 -12.98
N TRP A 201 -7.80 1.00 -13.30
CA TRP A 201 -8.43 0.14 -12.32
C TRP A 201 -7.44 -0.92 -11.82
N VAL A 202 -7.54 -1.29 -10.54
CA VAL A 202 -6.80 -2.43 -10.00
C VAL A 202 -7.76 -3.32 -9.24
N LEU A 203 -7.78 -4.61 -9.57
CA LEU A 203 -8.53 -5.64 -8.83
C LEU A 203 -7.58 -6.33 -7.85
N SER A 204 -7.97 -6.38 -6.58
CA SER A 204 -7.10 -6.85 -5.48
C SER A 204 -7.76 -7.94 -4.64
N PRO A 205 -7.90 -9.20 -5.16
CA PRO A 205 -8.24 -10.33 -4.29
C PRO A 205 -7.15 -10.49 -3.21
N ASN A 206 -7.58 -10.82 -2.00
CA ASN A 206 -6.67 -10.85 -0.87
C ASN A 206 -7.06 -11.88 0.19
N ILE A 207 -6.05 -12.30 0.94
CA ILE A 207 -6.17 -13.18 2.09
C ILE A 207 -5.48 -12.52 3.29
N ALA A 208 -6.12 -12.58 4.44
CA ALA A 208 -5.59 -12.06 5.69
C ALA A 208 -5.56 -13.15 6.76
N MET A 209 -4.55 -13.12 7.59
CA MET A 209 -4.37 -14.04 8.71
C MET A 209 -3.94 -13.26 9.95
N THR A 210 -4.57 -13.56 11.08
CA THR A 210 -4.16 -13.06 12.40
C THR A 210 -4.10 -14.24 13.35
N TYR A 211 -2.92 -14.49 13.91
CA TYR A 211 -2.71 -15.53 14.91
C TYR A 211 -2.25 -14.92 16.21
N ARG A 212 -2.98 -15.20 17.27
CA ARG A 212 -2.68 -14.74 18.63
C ARG A 212 -2.29 -15.90 19.51
N THR A 213 -1.14 -15.80 20.13
CA THR A 213 -0.65 -16.76 21.08
C THR A 213 -0.97 -16.34 22.50
N ARG A 214 -0.71 -17.25 23.44
CA ARG A 214 -0.52 -16.88 24.85
C ARG A 214 0.65 -15.93 24.97
N PRO A 215 0.76 -15.18 26.09
CA PRO A 215 1.87 -14.26 26.32
C PRO A 215 3.23 -14.88 26.06
N ILE A 216 4.07 -14.25 25.22
CA ILE A 216 5.49 -14.62 25.05
C ILE A 216 6.36 -13.63 25.83
N LEU A 217 6.17 -12.33 25.66
CA LEU A 217 6.92 -11.29 26.36
C LEU A 217 6.05 -10.49 27.32
N LEU A 218 4.84 -10.08 26.91
CA LEU A 218 3.94 -9.22 27.69
C LEU A 218 2.58 -9.92 27.91
N GLU A 219 1.47 -9.32 27.49
CA GLU A 219 0.11 -9.81 27.76
C GLU A 219 -0.47 -10.65 26.61
N GLY A 220 0.22 -10.75 25.48
CA GLY A 220 -0.18 -11.54 24.32
C GLY A 220 0.58 -11.12 23.06
N THR A 221 0.97 -12.12 22.28
CA THR A 221 1.69 -11.92 21.01
C THR A 221 0.75 -12.11 19.83
N GLU A 222 0.79 -11.21 18.89
CA GLU A 222 0.04 -11.29 17.63
C GLU A 222 0.99 -11.35 16.43
N PHE A 223 0.74 -12.31 15.54
CA PHE A 223 1.29 -12.39 14.19
C PHE A 223 0.17 -12.10 13.22
N SER A 224 0.31 -11.10 12.41
CA SER A 224 -0.74 -10.66 11.49
C SER A 224 -0.18 -10.34 10.11
N THR A 225 -0.93 -10.68 9.07
CA THR A 225 -0.57 -10.37 7.69
C THR A 225 -1.80 -10.29 6.80
N ARG A 226 -1.72 -9.45 5.76
CA ARG A 226 -2.68 -9.42 4.65
C ARG A 226 -1.92 -9.39 3.35
N ILE A 227 -2.22 -10.33 2.46
CA ILE A 227 -1.55 -10.54 1.19
C ILE A 227 -2.55 -10.23 0.07
N PHE A 228 -2.12 -9.42 -0.89
CA PHE A 228 -2.92 -9.01 -2.04
C PHE A 228 -2.25 -9.48 -3.32
N TYR A 229 -3.03 -9.99 -4.25
CA TYR A 229 -2.68 -10.03 -5.66
C TYR A 229 -3.35 -8.83 -6.33
N ASN A 230 -2.57 -7.98 -6.96
CA ASN A 230 -3.07 -6.74 -7.56
C ASN A 230 -2.96 -6.87 -9.08
N HIS A 231 -4.11 -7.04 -9.74
CA HIS A 231 -4.23 -7.11 -11.18
C HIS A 231 -4.53 -5.71 -11.73
N ASN A 232 -3.61 -5.19 -12.54
CA ASN A 232 -3.74 -3.89 -13.17
C ASN A 232 -4.48 -4.02 -14.51
N PHE A 233 -5.48 -3.17 -14.73
CA PHE A 233 -6.14 -3.05 -16.03
C PHE A 233 -5.43 -2.00 -16.89
N ASP A 234 -5.68 -2.06 -18.18
CA ASP A 234 -5.14 -1.09 -19.14
C ASP A 234 -5.62 0.32 -18.79
N ARG A 235 -4.76 1.29 -19.08
CA ARG A 235 -5.10 2.71 -19.11
C ARG A 235 -4.83 3.25 -20.50
N ASP A 236 -5.56 4.29 -20.89
CA ASP A 236 -5.29 5.01 -22.12
C ASP A 236 -3.96 5.76 -21.98
N ASP A 237 -3.04 5.47 -22.89
CA ASP A 237 -1.86 6.29 -23.10
C ASP A 237 -2.26 7.38 -24.11
N SER A 238 -2.40 8.63 -23.65
CA SER A 238 -2.80 9.77 -24.52
C SER A 238 -1.78 10.03 -25.64
N THR A 239 -0.62 9.40 -25.60
CA THR A 239 0.43 9.53 -26.60
C THR A 239 0.17 8.59 -27.77
N GLY A 240 -0.75 8.98 -28.65
CA GLY A 240 -0.97 8.29 -29.92
C GLY A 240 -2.06 7.22 -29.93
N GLY A 241 -2.92 7.16 -28.94
CA GLY A 241 -4.09 6.25 -28.91
C GLY A 241 -3.75 4.79 -28.57
N TYR A 242 -2.67 4.58 -27.87
CA TYR A 242 -2.25 3.27 -27.36
C TYR A 242 -2.71 3.09 -25.90
N THR A 243 -2.76 1.84 -25.47
CA THR A 243 -2.96 1.48 -24.06
C THR A 243 -1.62 1.16 -23.40
N TYR A 244 -1.54 1.40 -22.11
CA TYR A 244 -0.42 0.99 -21.27
C TYR A 244 -0.95 0.24 -20.06
N ARG A 245 -0.26 -0.82 -19.65
CA ARG A 245 -0.62 -1.60 -18.47
C ARG A 245 0.59 -1.83 -17.59
N ASP A 246 0.48 -1.43 -16.33
CA ASP A 246 1.44 -1.80 -15.31
C ASP A 246 1.37 -3.30 -15.02
N GLY A 247 2.50 -3.94 -14.83
CA GLY A 247 2.55 -5.36 -14.47
C GLY A 247 1.88 -5.65 -13.12
N ASP A 248 1.37 -6.85 -12.95
CA ASP A 248 0.70 -7.27 -11.72
C ASP A 248 1.66 -7.39 -10.53
N TYR A 249 1.13 -7.17 -9.32
CA TYR A 249 1.88 -7.17 -8.07
C TYR A 249 1.35 -8.18 -7.07
N LEU A 250 2.28 -8.80 -6.34
CA LEU A 250 2.01 -9.31 -5.00
C LEU A 250 2.42 -8.24 -3.99
N SER A 251 1.53 -7.92 -3.06
CA SER A 251 1.86 -7.08 -1.93
C SER A 251 1.42 -7.73 -0.62
N ALA A 252 2.14 -7.47 0.46
CA ALA A 252 1.80 -7.99 1.78
C ALA A 252 2.12 -6.96 2.84
N ASP A 253 1.19 -6.75 3.77
CA ASP A 253 1.45 -6.12 5.05
C ASP A 253 1.59 -7.19 6.11
N PHE A 254 2.46 -7.00 7.06
CA PHE A 254 2.62 -7.91 8.19
C PHE A 254 3.05 -7.17 9.45
N ALA A 255 2.73 -7.74 10.60
CA ALA A 255 3.21 -7.27 11.88
C ALA A 255 3.41 -8.42 12.87
N VAL A 256 4.36 -8.22 13.77
CA VAL A 256 4.55 -9.02 14.99
C VAL A 256 4.53 -8.06 16.15
N THR A 257 3.54 -8.21 17.01
CA THR A 257 3.28 -7.24 18.08
C THR A 257 2.97 -7.91 19.40
N GLU A 258 3.25 -7.20 20.49
CA GLU A 258 2.90 -7.56 21.86
C GLU A 258 1.88 -6.60 22.43
N ARG A 259 0.95 -7.14 23.20
CA ARG A 259 -0.03 -6.36 23.95
C ARG A 259 0.50 -5.94 25.31
N TYR A 260 0.29 -4.67 25.65
CA TYR A 260 0.48 -4.14 26.99
C TYR A 260 -0.67 -3.18 27.32
N ASN A 261 -1.63 -3.63 28.10
CA ASN A 261 -2.84 -2.88 28.40
C ASN A 261 -3.54 -2.39 27.11
N ARG A 262 -3.71 -1.08 26.91
CA ARG A 262 -4.30 -0.47 25.71
C ARG A 262 -3.35 -0.35 24.53
N TYR A 263 -2.07 -0.64 24.72
CA TYR A 263 -1.05 -0.53 23.68
C TYR A 263 -0.81 -1.88 23.02
N GLN A 264 -0.56 -1.85 21.74
CA GLN A 264 -0.04 -2.98 20.96
C GLN A 264 1.20 -2.49 20.24
N LEU A 265 2.36 -3.06 20.56
CA LEU A 265 3.69 -2.56 20.19
C LEU A 265 4.44 -3.64 19.46
N GLY A 266 5.22 -3.28 18.44
CA GLY A 266 6.05 -4.27 17.77
C GLY A 266 6.70 -3.77 16.49
N LEU A 267 6.93 -4.72 15.59
CA LEU A 267 7.49 -4.48 14.26
C LEU A 267 6.43 -4.74 13.20
N ALA A 268 6.37 -3.86 12.22
CA ALA A 268 5.56 -4.02 11.02
C ALA A 268 6.44 -3.98 9.79
N GLY A 269 5.90 -4.49 8.70
CA GLY A 269 6.54 -4.41 7.40
C GLY A 269 5.56 -4.44 6.26
N ASN A 270 6.08 -4.08 5.10
CA ASN A 270 5.35 -4.14 3.84
C ASN A 270 6.27 -4.72 2.77
N VAL A 271 5.74 -5.63 1.98
CA VAL A 271 6.40 -6.18 0.79
C VAL A 271 5.59 -5.76 -0.43
N LYS A 272 6.27 -5.29 -1.48
CA LYS A 272 5.69 -5.14 -2.80
C LYS A 272 6.61 -5.79 -3.82
N TRP A 273 6.02 -6.63 -4.67
CA TRP A 273 6.76 -7.46 -5.61
C TRP A 273 6.00 -7.56 -6.92
N GLN A 274 6.46 -6.84 -7.92
CA GLN A 274 5.90 -6.94 -9.27
C GLN A 274 6.25 -8.31 -9.86
N VAL A 275 5.25 -9.03 -10.33
CA VAL A 275 5.37 -10.43 -10.81
C VAL A 275 5.30 -10.55 -12.33
N GLN A 276 4.75 -9.54 -13.00
CA GLN A 276 4.70 -9.44 -14.47
C GLN A 276 5.45 -8.19 -14.92
N ASP A 277 5.96 -8.19 -16.15
CA ASP A 277 6.50 -7.00 -16.78
C ASP A 277 5.36 -6.06 -17.19
N ASP A 278 5.67 -4.78 -17.32
CA ASP A 278 4.73 -3.81 -17.82
C ASP A 278 4.48 -4.05 -19.32
N ASP A 279 3.28 -3.75 -19.79
CA ASP A 279 2.93 -3.81 -21.21
C ASP A 279 2.86 -2.37 -21.74
N GLY A 280 3.90 -1.98 -22.49
CA GLY A 280 4.07 -0.61 -22.98
C GLY A 280 3.52 -0.41 -24.37
N SER A 281 3.31 0.84 -24.72
CA SER A 281 2.97 1.27 -26.08
C SER A 281 4.24 1.49 -26.92
N PRO A 282 4.15 1.56 -28.26
CA PRO A 282 5.28 1.94 -29.10
C PRO A 282 5.88 3.31 -28.80
N ALA A 283 5.07 4.23 -28.24
CA ALA A 283 5.51 5.56 -27.82
C ALA A 283 6.15 5.55 -26.42
N ASN A 284 5.79 4.59 -25.58
CA ASN A 284 6.33 4.37 -24.25
C ASN A 284 6.59 2.87 -24.06
N PRO A 285 7.65 2.32 -24.67
CA PRO A 285 7.93 0.90 -24.59
C PRO A 285 8.27 0.50 -23.17
N ALA A 286 7.61 -0.54 -22.68
CA ALA A 286 7.92 -1.15 -21.41
C ALA A 286 9.35 -1.72 -21.44
N THR A 287 9.97 -1.75 -20.27
CA THR A 287 11.34 -2.25 -20.14
C THR A 287 11.31 -3.59 -19.44
N ASP A 288 11.51 -4.65 -20.20
CA ASP A 288 11.50 -6.02 -19.71
C ASP A 288 12.45 -6.23 -18.52
N GLY A 289 11.95 -6.90 -17.50
CA GLY A 289 12.71 -7.30 -16.32
C GLY A 289 12.99 -6.20 -15.30
N ARG A 290 12.52 -4.96 -15.50
CA ARG A 290 12.63 -3.87 -14.53
C ARG A 290 11.49 -3.88 -13.53
N ARG A 291 11.26 -5.00 -12.92
CA ARG A 291 10.15 -5.20 -11.98
C ARG A 291 10.42 -4.52 -10.63
N HIS A 292 9.43 -3.79 -10.16
CA HIS A 292 9.47 -3.19 -8.83
C HIS A 292 9.55 -4.26 -7.75
N LYS A 293 10.49 -4.09 -6.81
CA LYS A 293 10.62 -4.95 -5.62
C LYS A 293 11.03 -4.11 -4.43
N SER A 294 10.24 -4.16 -3.36
CA SER A 294 10.60 -3.47 -2.11
C SER A 294 10.16 -4.26 -0.88
N ILE A 295 10.95 -4.13 0.18
CA ILE A 295 10.65 -4.60 1.52
C ILE A 295 10.91 -3.46 2.48
N ARG A 296 9.92 -3.13 3.29
CA ARG A 296 9.97 -2.10 4.31
C ARG A 296 9.76 -2.71 5.67
N LEU A 297 10.51 -2.22 6.65
CA LEU A 297 10.41 -2.67 8.04
C LEU A 297 10.49 -1.48 8.98
N GLY A 298 9.84 -1.58 10.14
CA GLY A 298 9.98 -0.61 11.20
C GLY A 298 9.00 -0.76 12.35
N PRO A 299 9.08 0.11 13.34
CA PRO A 299 8.24 0.05 14.53
C PRO A 299 6.78 0.43 14.24
N ILE A 300 5.88 -0.19 15.00
CA ILE A 300 4.45 0.10 15.00
C ILE A 300 3.92 0.16 16.42
N VAL A 301 2.99 1.06 16.66
CA VAL A 301 2.20 1.14 17.88
C VAL A 301 0.74 1.36 17.53
N ALA A 302 -0.16 0.59 18.14
CA ALA A 302 -1.58 0.87 18.18
C ALA A 302 -2.01 1.18 19.60
N VAL A 303 -2.98 2.09 19.73
CA VAL A 303 -3.57 2.50 21.00
C VAL A 303 -5.08 2.35 20.91
N ASP A 304 -5.65 1.51 21.75
CA ASP A 304 -7.09 1.33 21.85
C ASP A 304 -7.72 2.31 22.84
N PHE A 305 -8.84 2.89 22.45
CA PHE A 305 -9.68 3.78 23.24
C PHE A 305 -11.09 3.17 23.37
N PRO A 306 -11.31 2.22 24.31
CA PRO A 306 -12.56 1.45 24.38
C PRO A 306 -13.80 2.31 24.61
N SER A 307 -13.74 3.31 25.50
CA SER A 307 -14.85 4.24 25.77
C SER A 307 -15.26 5.06 24.54
N GLN A 308 -14.31 5.29 23.61
CA GLN A 308 -14.54 6.02 22.36
C GLN A 308 -14.77 5.09 21.17
N ARG A 309 -14.67 3.76 21.37
CA ARG A 309 -14.73 2.73 20.33
C ARG A 309 -13.81 3.05 19.16
N ALA A 310 -12.58 3.42 19.50
CA ALA A 310 -11.57 3.87 18.53
C ALA A 310 -10.23 3.20 18.75
N THR A 311 -9.48 3.06 17.69
CA THR A 311 -8.05 2.68 17.70
C THR A 311 -7.27 3.67 16.85
N VAL A 312 -6.10 4.07 17.31
CA VAL A 312 -5.12 4.85 16.56
C VAL A 312 -3.87 4.02 16.39
N THR A 313 -3.34 3.96 15.17
CA THR A 313 -2.10 3.26 14.85
C THR A 313 -1.09 4.23 14.27
N ILE A 314 0.14 4.16 14.74
CA ILE A 314 1.27 4.94 14.24
C ILE A 314 2.37 3.97 13.87
N LYS A 315 2.95 4.12 12.68
CA LYS A 315 4.11 3.34 12.26
C LYS A 315 5.09 4.16 11.46
N TYR A 316 6.36 3.79 11.59
CA TYR A 316 7.44 4.29 10.76
C TYR A 316 8.09 3.10 10.07
N LEU A 317 8.25 3.18 8.76
CA LEU A 317 8.89 2.13 7.95
C LEU A 317 10.04 2.71 7.16
N THR A 318 11.11 1.93 6.98
CA THR A 318 12.22 2.25 6.08
C THR A 318 12.42 1.15 5.05
N ASP A 319 12.83 1.50 3.84
CA ASP A 319 13.15 0.51 2.79
C ASP A 319 14.45 -0.21 3.13
N VAL A 320 14.37 -1.47 3.55
CA VAL A 320 15.53 -2.35 3.80
C VAL A 320 15.99 -3.05 2.51
N TYR A 321 15.10 -3.24 1.57
CA TYR A 321 15.37 -3.75 0.23
C TYR A 321 14.55 -2.97 -0.80
N ASN A 322 15.19 -2.53 -1.91
CA ASN A 322 14.50 -1.78 -2.93
C ASN A 322 15.21 -1.93 -4.28
N ARG A 323 14.43 -2.24 -5.33
CA ARG A 323 14.86 -2.29 -6.74
C ARG A 323 13.80 -1.70 -7.64
N ASN A 324 14.23 -1.01 -8.68
CA ASN A 324 13.40 -0.36 -9.70
C ASN A 324 12.32 0.53 -9.08
N SER A 325 12.68 1.28 -8.03
CA SER A 325 11.77 2.15 -7.30
C SER A 325 12.51 3.19 -6.47
N PHE A 326 11.75 4.15 -5.95
CA PHE A 326 12.26 5.13 -4.99
C PHE A 326 12.44 4.50 -3.61
N LYS A 327 13.61 4.72 -3.01
CA LYS A 327 13.99 4.25 -1.68
C LYS A 327 13.93 5.37 -0.66
N GLY A 328 13.34 5.10 0.51
CA GLY A 328 13.28 6.06 1.61
C GLY A 328 12.49 5.59 2.81
N ASP A 329 11.92 6.56 3.50
CA ASP A 329 11.25 6.40 4.79
C ASP A 329 9.78 6.80 4.70
N TYR A 330 8.97 6.23 5.61
CA TYR A 330 7.52 6.38 5.63
C TYR A 330 7.02 6.54 7.06
N LEU A 331 6.18 7.53 7.29
CA LEU A 331 5.45 7.71 8.54
C LEU A 331 3.95 7.64 8.24
N GLN A 332 3.23 6.83 8.99
CA GLN A 332 1.79 6.70 8.83
C GLN A 332 1.09 6.78 10.18
N VAL A 333 -0.02 7.50 10.20
CA VAL A 333 -0.97 7.56 11.32
C VAL A 333 -2.34 7.18 10.79
N ASN A 334 -2.96 6.17 11.38
CA ASN A 334 -4.31 5.73 11.00
C ASN A 334 -5.22 5.74 12.23
N PHE A 335 -6.51 5.87 11.99
CA PHE A 335 -7.54 5.66 13.00
C PHE A 335 -8.73 4.90 12.43
N ILE A 336 -9.40 4.18 13.33
CA ILE A 336 -10.73 3.62 13.11
C ILE A 336 -11.58 3.98 14.30
N LYS A 337 -12.83 4.41 14.07
CA LYS A 337 -13.77 4.81 15.12
C LYS A 337 -15.18 4.40 14.74
N LYS A 338 -15.88 3.69 15.64
CA LYS A 338 -17.31 3.40 15.48
C LYS A 338 -18.12 4.68 15.58
N LEU A 339 -19.04 4.90 14.65
CA LEU A 339 -19.95 6.04 14.64
C LEU A 339 -21.34 5.64 15.14
N TRP A 340 -21.91 4.53 14.66
CA TRP A 340 -23.19 3.97 15.09
C TRP A 340 -23.27 2.45 14.90
#